data_97814c59bc9b23e6ad33e5680ca735d8
#
_entry.id   97814c59bc9b23e6ad33e5680ca735d8
#
_cell.length_a   1.000
_cell.length_b   1.000
_cell.length_c   1.000
_cell.angle_alpha   90.00
_cell.angle_beta   90.00
_cell.angle_gamma   90.00
#
_symmetry.space_group_name_H-M   'P 1'
#
loop_
_entity.id
_entity.type
_entity.pdbx_description
1 polymer ?
#
loop_
_entity_poly.entity_id
_entity_poly.type
_entity_poly.pdbx_seq_one_letter_code
_entity_poly.pdbx_strand_id
1 'polypeptide(L)'
;RDTQRINNEITRKSTALMIEDVINTIKLNIKKFDLSSDKEVRMADGKIASFSDKFSRDVDSIKSFLNSKMYNHDKVIKMTNDASQIIAFLFKKFMDDENLMHKDFKIRLENENKARVVCDYIAGMTDNYASEIYKSIK
;
A
#
# COMPACT_ATOMS: atom_id res chain seq x y z
N ARG A 1 -31.22 4.34 2.52
CA ARG A 1 -30.81 5.12 1.29
C ARG A 1 -30.12 6.44 1.68
N ASP A 2 -30.55 7.13 2.71
CA ASP A 2 -29.97 8.43 3.10
C ASP A 2 -28.55 8.31 3.68
N THR A 3 -28.28 7.31 4.51
CA THR A 3 -26.97 7.12 5.16
C THR A 3 -25.85 6.90 4.14
N GLN A 4 -26.10 6.08 3.09
CA GLN A 4 -25.09 5.82 2.06
C GLN A 4 -24.79 7.07 1.23
N ARG A 5 -25.83 7.86 0.92
CA ARG A 5 -25.68 9.14 0.22
C ARG A 5 -24.84 10.13 1.05
N ILE A 6 -25.12 10.22 2.34
CA ILE A 6 -24.35 11.07 3.28
C ILE A 6 -22.89 10.61 3.34
N ASN A 7 -22.63 9.32 3.48
CA ASN A 7 -21.27 8.78 3.52
C ASN A 7 -20.49 9.08 2.22
N ASN A 8 -21.12 8.89 1.07
CA ASN A 8 -20.52 9.21 -0.23
C ASN A 8 -20.19 10.70 -0.35
N GLU A 9 -21.09 11.58 0.12
CA GLU A 9 -20.88 13.02 0.08
C GLU A 9 -19.76 13.46 1.04
N ILE A 10 -19.69 12.89 2.24
CA ILE A 10 -18.59 13.11 3.20
C ILE A 10 -17.26 12.70 2.57
N THR A 11 -17.20 11.49 1.99
CA THR A 11 -15.97 10.98 1.33
C THR A 11 -15.53 11.91 0.21
N ARG A 12 -16.47 12.31 -0.66
CA ARG A 12 -16.19 13.20 -1.78
C ARG A 12 -15.65 14.56 -1.34
N LYS A 13 -16.31 15.16 -0.33
CA LYS A 13 -15.88 16.46 0.22
C LYS A 13 -14.53 16.36 0.93
N SER A 14 -14.32 15.32 1.73
CA SER A 14 -13.05 15.12 2.41
C SER A 14 -11.90 14.95 1.42
N THR A 15 -12.09 14.15 0.37
CA THR A 15 -11.08 13.99 -0.69
C THR A 15 -10.78 15.31 -1.40
N ALA A 16 -11.81 16.10 -1.73
CA ALA A 16 -11.63 17.39 -2.36
C ALA A 16 -10.81 18.37 -1.47
N LEU A 17 -11.13 18.43 -0.18
CA LEU A 17 -10.39 19.25 0.80
C LEU A 17 -8.93 18.79 0.94
N MET A 18 -8.67 17.49 0.94
CA MET A 18 -7.32 16.93 0.98
C MET A 18 -6.51 17.34 -0.24
N ILE A 19 -7.08 17.26 -1.42
CA ILE A 19 -6.43 17.66 -2.68
C ILE A 19 -6.14 19.18 -2.68
N GLU A 20 -7.11 19.99 -2.28
CA GLU A 20 -6.97 21.43 -2.23
C GLU A 20 -5.86 21.86 -1.24
N ASP A 21 -5.82 21.26 -0.05
CA ASP A 21 -4.80 21.52 0.95
C ASP A 21 -3.39 21.19 0.43
N VAL A 22 -3.20 20.02 -0.18
CA VAL A 22 -1.92 19.63 -0.77
C VAL A 22 -1.50 20.58 -1.89
N ILE A 23 -2.41 20.95 -2.80
CA ILE A 23 -2.10 21.88 -3.90
C ILE A 23 -1.67 23.26 -3.35
N ASN A 24 -2.39 23.76 -2.36
CA ASN A 24 -2.06 25.05 -1.75
C ASN A 24 -0.72 25.00 -1.01
N THR A 25 -0.45 23.91 -0.30
CA THR A 25 0.83 23.69 0.40
C THR A 25 1.99 23.58 -0.59
N ILE A 26 1.83 22.87 -1.71
CA ILE A 26 2.82 22.80 -2.78
C ILE A 26 3.13 24.20 -3.31
N LYS A 27 2.11 25.02 -3.62
CA LYS A 27 2.30 26.38 -4.11
C LYS A 27 3.07 27.27 -3.12
N LEU A 28 2.79 27.13 -1.83
CA LEU A 28 3.51 27.82 -0.77
C LEU A 28 4.96 27.35 -0.67
N ASN A 29 5.21 26.05 -0.71
CA ASN A 29 6.54 25.47 -0.62
C ASN A 29 7.41 25.83 -1.84
N ILE A 30 6.86 25.80 -3.06
CA ILE A 30 7.57 26.26 -4.26
C ILE A 30 8.05 27.70 -4.09
N LYS A 31 7.20 28.58 -3.59
CA LYS A 31 7.57 29.98 -3.31
C LYS A 31 8.59 30.09 -2.17
N LYS A 32 8.41 29.34 -1.10
CA LYS A 32 9.28 29.35 0.08
C LYS A 32 10.71 28.91 -0.24
N PHE A 33 10.88 27.92 -1.11
CA PHE A 33 12.17 27.40 -1.52
C PHE A 33 12.69 28.03 -2.82
N ASP A 34 11.96 29.02 -3.38
CA ASP A 34 12.31 29.73 -4.62
C ASP A 34 12.61 28.78 -5.79
N LEU A 35 11.74 27.78 -5.99
CA LEU A 35 11.93 26.73 -7.00
C LEU A 35 11.31 27.15 -8.34
N SER A 36 12.11 27.08 -9.40
CA SER A 36 11.73 27.49 -10.76
C SER A 36 11.80 26.35 -11.80
N SER A 37 12.40 25.21 -11.42
CA SER A 37 12.57 24.05 -12.31
C SER A 37 12.33 22.71 -11.59
N ASP A 38 12.05 21.66 -12.38
CA ASP A 38 11.91 20.29 -11.87
C ASP A 38 13.20 19.77 -11.23
N LYS A 39 14.36 20.21 -11.76
CA LYS A 39 15.66 19.86 -11.21
C LYS A 39 15.85 20.42 -9.80
N GLU A 40 15.45 21.67 -9.57
CA GLU A 40 15.50 22.30 -8.24
C GLU A 40 14.54 21.64 -7.27
N VAL A 41 13.34 21.24 -7.71
CA VAL A 41 12.39 20.46 -6.90
C VAL A 41 13.01 19.14 -6.44
N ARG A 42 13.74 18.41 -7.30
CA ARG A 42 14.41 17.15 -6.97
C ARG A 42 15.57 17.31 -6.00
N MET A 43 16.21 18.49 -6.02
CA MET A 43 17.37 18.80 -5.17
C MET A 43 17.00 19.58 -3.92
N ALA A 44 15.71 19.92 -3.73
CA ALA A 44 15.25 20.69 -2.58
C ALA A 44 15.43 19.90 -1.28
N ASP A 45 15.99 20.58 -0.26
CA ASP A 45 16.13 20.02 1.08
C ASP A 45 14.84 20.21 1.89
N GLY A 46 13.80 19.50 1.47
CA GLY A 46 12.51 19.51 2.15
C GLY A 46 11.37 18.89 1.35
N LYS A 47 10.27 18.62 2.03
CA LYS A 47 9.06 18.09 1.38
C LYS A 47 8.31 19.21 0.67
N ILE A 48 8.27 19.17 -0.64
CA ILE A 48 7.51 20.13 -1.45
C ILE A 48 6.03 19.77 -1.46
N ALA A 49 5.69 18.49 -1.67
CA ALA A 49 4.32 17.99 -1.63
C ALA A 49 4.02 17.39 -0.24
N SER A 50 3.18 18.07 0.52
CA SER A 50 2.73 17.63 1.84
C SER A 50 1.38 18.25 2.18
N PHE A 51 0.71 17.74 3.20
CA PHE A 51 -0.39 18.45 3.84
C PHE A 51 0.14 19.66 4.62
N SER A 52 -0.70 20.68 4.82
CA SER A 52 -0.45 21.70 5.83
C SER A 52 -0.36 21.07 7.23
N ASP A 53 0.31 21.75 8.17
CA ASP A 53 0.46 21.25 9.54
C ASP A 53 -0.90 21.00 10.23
N LYS A 54 -1.88 21.85 9.95
CA LYS A 54 -3.25 21.67 10.46
C LYS A 54 -3.89 20.41 9.89
N PHE A 55 -3.86 20.26 8.58
CA PHE A 55 -4.50 19.14 7.90
C PHE A 55 -3.79 17.81 8.20
N SER A 56 -2.47 17.82 8.36
CA SER A 56 -1.68 16.66 8.77
C SER A 56 -2.16 16.10 10.12
N ARG A 57 -2.39 16.97 11.12
CA ARG A 57 -2.93 16.55 12.42
C ARG A 57 -4.31 15.90 12.31
N ASP A 58 -5.18 16.46 11.48
CA ASP A 58 -6.53 15.89 11.24
C ASP A 58 -6.44 14.51 10.58
N VAL A 59 -5.59 14.37 9.56
CA VAL A 59 -5.31 13.08 8.88
C VAL A 59 -4.72 12.05 9.85
N ASP A 60 -3.77 12.45 10.70
CA ASP A 60 -3.15 11.56 11.68
C ASP A 60 -4.15 11.11 12.75
N SER A 61 -5.09 11.98 13.14
CA SER A 61 -6.19 11.63 14.04
C SER A 61 -7.13 10.57 13.41
N ILE A 62 -7.47 10.74 12.13
CA ILE A 62 -8.27 9.76 11.38
C ILE A 62 -7.52 8.42 11.26
N LYS A 63 -6.24 8.46 10.89
CA LYS A 63 -5.40 7.25 10.81
C LYS A 63 -5.34 6.51 12.15
N SER A 64 -5.13 7.23 13.23
CA SER A 64 -5.08 6.66 14.59
C SER A 64 -6.40 6.02 14.98
N PHE A 65 -7.52 6.67 14.68
CA PHE A 65 -8.86 6.11 14.89
C PHE A 65 -9.07 4.82 14.07
N LEU A 66 -8.77 4.84 12.77
CA LEU A 66 -8.89 3.67 11.89
C LEU A 66 -7.97 2.52 12.36
N ASN A 67 -6.75 2.85 12.77
CA ASN A 67 -5.81 1.86 13.28
C ASN A 67 -6.37 1.17 14.54
N SER A 68 -6.89 1.95 15.48
CA SER A 68 -7.41 1.39 16.75
C SER A 68 -8.74 0.66 16.59
N LYS A 69 -9.64 1.12 15.74
CA LYS A 69 -11.01 0.62 15.65
C LYS A 69 -11.27 -0.35 14.50
N MET A 70 -10.49 -0.28 13.45
CA MET A 70 -10.67 -1.10 12.25
C MET A 70 -9.51 -2.08 12.04
N TYR A 71 -8.29 -1.58 11.85
CA TYR A 71 -7.16 -2.44 11.49
C TYR A 71 -6.73 -3.37 12.62
N ASN A 72 -6.83 -2.94 13.88
CA ASN A 72 -6.55 -3.75 15.07
C ASN A 72 -7.80 -4.44 15.65
N HIS A 73 -8.89 -4.53 14.89
CA HIS A 73 -10.05 -5.31 15.30
C HIS A 73 -9.74 -6.81 15.23
N ASP A 74 -10.13 -7.61 16.23
CA ASP A 74 -9.80 -9.03 16.36
C ASP A 74 -10.08 -9.85 15.10
N LYS A 75 -11.19 -9.57 14.39
CA LYS A 75 -11.54 -10.23 13.13
C LYS A 75 -10.51 -9.93 12.04
N VAL A 76 -10.04 -8.69 11.96
CA VAL A 76 -9.04 -8.27 10.95
C VAL A 76 -7.68 -8.87 11.28
N ILE A 77 -7.27 -8.81 12.55
CA ILE A 77 -6.01 -9.42 13.03
C ILE A 77 -6.00 -10.92 12.73
N LYS A 78 -7.09 -11.63 13.00
CA LYS A 78 -7.19 -13.06 12.69
C LYS A 78 -7.01 -13.32 11.19
N MET A 79 -7.72 -12.59 10.33
CA MET A 79 -7.60 -12.74 8.87
C MET A 79 -6.17 -12.44 8.38
N THR A 80 -5.53 -11.40 8.92
CA THR A 80 -4.17 -11.02 8.57
C THR A 80 -3.17 -12.09 9.01
N ASN A 81 -3.34 -12.66 10.19
CA ASN A 81 -2.50 -13.75 10.70
C ASN A 81 -2.64 -15.01 9.84
N ASP A 82 -3.87 -15.39 9.47
CA ASP A 82 -4.11 -16.53 8.59
C ASP A 82 -3.46 -16.31 7.22
N ALA A 83 -3.61 -15.12 6.64
CA ALA A 83 -2.97 -14.75 5.38
C ALA A 83 -1.43 -14.77 5.48
N SER A 84 -0.85 -14.27 6.57
CA SER A 84 0.59 -14.29 6.81
C SER A 84 1.14 -15.71 6.88
N GLN A 85 0.41 -16.65 7.49
CA GLN A 85 0.80 -18.05 7.53
C GLN A 85 0.79 -18.68 6.13
N ILE A 86 -0.23 -18.37 5.31
CA ILE A 86 -0.31 -18.83 3.92
C ILE A 86 0.89 -18.32 3.12
N ILE A 87 1.19 -17.02 3.20
CA ILE A 87 2.30 -16.41 2.47
C ILE A 87 3.64 -17.02 2.90
N ALA A 88 3.88 -17.18 4.21
CA ALA A 88 5.10 -17.76 4.72
C ALA A 88 5.29 -19.22 4.26
N PHE A 89 4.22 -20.00 4.26
CA PHE A 89 4.21 -21.37 3.76
C PHE A 89 4.52 -21.44 2.27
N LEU A 90 3.83 -20.63 1.45
CA LEU A 90 4.03 -20.56 0.01
C LEU A 90 5.47 -20.14 -0.33
N PHE A 91 5.97 -19.11 0.34
CA PHE A 91 7.35 -18.65 0.16
C PHE A 91 8.34 -19.80 0.39
N LYS A 92 8.23 -20.49 1.52
CA LYS A 92 9.09 -21.63 1.82
C LYS A 92 8.98 -22.71 0.75
N LYS A 93 7.78 -23.09 0.36
CA LYS A 93 7.55 -24.16 -0.65
C LYS A 93 8.16 -23.81 -2.01
N PHE A 94 7.98 -22.58 -2.50
CA PHE A 94 8.58 -22.14 -3.77
C PHE A 94 10.11 -21.95 -3.69
N MET A 95 10.63 -21.62 -2.52
CA MET A 95 12.08 -21.63 -2.29
C MET A 95 12.64 -23.05 -2.30
N ASP A 96 11.91 -24.05 -1.77
CA ASP A 96 12.33 -25.44 -1.73
C ASP A 96 12.17 -26.11 -3.11
N ASP A 97 11.05 -25.86 -3.83
CA ASP A 97 10.75 -26.43 -5.15
C ASP A 97 10.22 -25.38 -6.13
N GLU A 98 11.07 -24.96 -7.05
CA GLU A 98 10.74 -23.99 -8.09
C GLU A 98 9.80 -24.51 -9.16
N ASN A 99 9.62 -25.84 -9.27
CA ASN A 99 8.70 -26.43 -10.25
C ASN A 99 7.24 -26.18 -9.91
N LEU A 100 6.94 -25.78 -8.70
CA LEU A 100 5.61 -25.33 -8.28
C LEU A 100 5.22 -23.97 -8.83
N MET A 101 6.18 -23.17 -9.34
CA MET A 101 5.91 -21.86 -9.94
C MET A 101 5.56 -21.98 -11.42
N HIS A 102 4.81 -20.97 -11.90
CA HIS A 102 4.52 -20.86 -13.33
C HIS A 102 5.81 -20.69 -14.15
N LYS A 103 5.82 -21.29 -15.36
CA LYS A 103 6.99 -21.34 -16.24
C LYS A 103 7.65 -19.95 -16.49
N ASP A 104 6.85 -18.89 -16.59
CA ASP A 104 7.35 -17.55 -16.87
C ASP A 104 8.21 -17.00 -15.73
N PHE A 105 7.93 -17.40 -14.48
CA PHE A 105 8.74 -17.04 -13.34
C PHE A 105 9.99 -17.93 -13.22
N LYS A 106 9.91 -19.20 -13.65
CA LYS A 106 11.09 -20.07 -13.68
C LYS A 106 12.19 -19.59 -14.63
N ILE A 107 11.84 -19.04 -15.78
CA ILE A 107 12.80 -18.46 -16.71
C ILE A 107 13.59 -17.30 -16.06
N ARG A 108 12.97 -16.52 -15.18
CA ARG A 108 13.62 -15.42 -14.47
C ARG A 108 14.71 -15.88 -13.51
N LEU A 109 14.64 -17.13 -13.02
CA LEU A 109 15.65 -17.69 -12.11
C LEU A 109 17.05 -17.83 -12.73
N GLU A 110 17.15 -17.84 -14.06
CA GLU A 110 18.44 -17.87 -14.76
C GLU A 110 19.25 -16.59 -14.56
N ASN A 111 18.58 -15.45 -14.32
CA ASN A 111 19.20 -14.13 -14.29
C ASN A 111 18.88 -13.31 -13.03
N GLU A 112 17.97 -13.79 -12.18
CA GLU A 112 17.50 -13.05 -11.01
C GLU A 112 17.64 -13.88 -9.72
N ASN A 113 17.71 -13.19 -8.59
CA ASN A 113 17.76 -13.84 -7.28
C ASN A 113 16.45 -14.61 -7.00
N LYS A 114 16.57 -15.90 -6.64
CA LYS A 114 15.43 -16.80 -6.41
C LYS A 114 14.41 -16.23 -5.42
N ALA A 115 14.88 -15.70 -4.29
CA ALA A 115 13.97 -15.13 -3.27
C ALA A 115 13.17 -13.93 -3.84
N ARG A 116 13.80 -13.12 -4.70
CA ARG A 116 13.10 -12.01 -5.37
C ARG A 116 12.04 -12.51 -6.33
N VAL A 117 12.36 -13.49 -7.17
CA VAL A 117 11.39 -14.08 -8.11
C VAL A 117 10.22 -14.72 -7.38
N VAL A 118 10.48 -15.44 -6.27
CA VAL A 118 9.43 -16.03 -5.42
C VAL A 118 8.55 -14.95 -4.81
N CYS A 119 9.13 -13.87 -4.29
CA CYS A 119 8.35 -12.73 -3.78
C CYS A 119 7.44 -12.13 -4.85
N ASP A 120 7.97 -11.88 -6.04
CA ASP A 120 7.21 -11.31 -7.16
C ASP A 120 6.08 -12.27 -7.61
N TYR A 121 6.34 -13.58 -7.61
CA TYR A 121 5.33 -14.59 -7.94
C TYR A 121 4.17 -14.56 -6.95
N ILE A 122 4.46 -14.56 -5.64
CA ILE A 122 3.43 -14.50 -4.59
C ILE A 122 2.69 -13.16 -4.63
N ALA A 123 3.40 -12.05 -4.82
CA ALA A 123 2.81 -10.71 -4.91
C ALA A 123 1.84 -10.56 -6.11
N GLY A 124 2.05 -11.34 -7.17
CA GLY A 124 1.15 -11.39 -8.33
C GLY A 124 -0.09 -12.25 -8.14
N MET A 125 -0.22 -12.98 -7.02
CA MET A 125 -1.39 -13.81 -6.73
C MET A 125 -2.55 -12.97 -6.20
N THR A 126 -3.78 -13.36 -6.55
CA THR A 126 -4.96 -12.93 -5.79
C THR A 126 -5.08 -13.74 -4.50
N ASP A 127 -5.79 -13.22 -3.50
CA ASP A 127 -6.00 -13.90 -2.21
C ASP A 127 -6.63 -15.30 -2.40
N ASN A 128 -7.59 -15.41 -3.32
CA ASN A 128 -8.24 -16.68 -3.64
C ASN A 128 -7.24 -17.67 -4.25
N TYR A 129 -6.45 -17.23 -5.21
CA TYR A 129 -5.46 -18.09 -5.87
C TYR A 129 -4.38 -18.56 -4.88
N ALA A 130 -3.85 -17.68 -4.06
CA ALA A 130 -2.89 -18.06 -3.01
C ALA A 130 -3.48 -19.09 -2.03
N SER A 131 -4.75 -18.94 -1.65
CA SER A 131 -5.46 -19.88 -0.78
C SER A 131 -5.70 -21.24 -1.44
N GLU A 132 -6.00 -21.28 -2.74
CA GLU A 132 -6.17 -22.53 -3.52
C GLU A 132 -4.85 -23.26 -3.65
N ILE A 133 -3.78 -22.58 -4.04
CA ILE A 133 -2.44 -23.17 -4.12
C ILE A 133 -2.00 -23.69 -2.75
N TYR A 134 -2.17 -22.92 -1.68
CA TYR A 134 -1.86 -23.38 -0.32
C TYR A 134 -2.56 -24.71 0.02
N LYS A 135 -3.86 -24.82 -0.31
CA LYS A 135 -4.64 -26.06 -0.05
C LYS A 135 -4.18 -27.23 -0.90
N SER A 136 -3.71 -26.98 -2.13
CA SER A 136 -3.30 -28.02 -3.07
C SER A 136 -1.92 -28.61 -2.77
N ILE A 137 -1.03 -27.84 -2.10
CA ILE A 137 0.36 -28.26 -1.84
C ILE A 137 0.69 -28.44 -0.35
N LYS A 138 -0.31 -28.28 0.55
CA LYS A 138 -0.21 -28.53 1.99
C LYS A 138 -0.26 -30.03 2.27
#